data_3545fcee2bc48b6d02b6ec27031890fd
#
_entry.id   3545fcee2bc48b6d02b6ec27031890fd
#
_cell.length_a   1.000
_cell.length_b   1.000
_cell.length_c   1.000
_cell.angle_alpha   90.00
_cell.angle_beta   90.00
_cell.angle_gamma   90.00
#
_symmetry.space_group_name_H-M   'P 1'
#
loop_
_entity.id
_entity.type
_entity.pdbx_description
1 polymer ?
#
loop_
_entity_poly.entity_id
_entity_poly.type
_entity_poly.pdbx_seq_one_letter_code
_entity_poly.pdbx_strand_id
1 'polypeptide(L)'
;GVGRTADFFKTRLHSDRVFFVLNRYINPTNVCVLSCSVCDFARKKGEEGAFENTIEDVLNMIKPGTREAHIVGGHHPDWPFEYFERLIESIHNTRPETQIKAFTAAEIDYFWRRWKIEPVEALTRLKKAGLHSMPGGGAEIFSRRLQKLLHFTGKADADRWCEIHGIAHSLGIKTNATMLYGHVET
;
A
#
# COMPACT_ATOMS: atom_id res chain seq x y z
N GLY A 1 18.51 8.33 -25.64
CA GLY A 1 18.46 8.00 -24.21
C GLY A 1 17.08 7.53 -23.78
N VAL A 2 16.95 7.12 -22.52
CA VAL A 2 15.75 6.46 -21.96
C VAL A 2 14.43 7.18 -22.30
N GLY A 3 14.39 8.50 -22.22
CA GLY A 3 13.19 9.29 -22.54
C GLY A 3 12.70 9.10 -23.98
N ARG A 4 13.61 9.07 -24.96
CA ARG A 4 13.25 8.82 -26.39
C ARG A 4 12.72 7.40 -26.60
N THR A 5 13.30 6.42 -25.91
CA THR A 5 12.83 5.04 -25.97
C THR A 5 11.43 4.92 -25.36
N ALA A 6 11.21 5.54 -24.21
CA ALA A 6 9.90 5.56 -23.54
C ALA A 6 8.84 6.24 -24.44
N ASP A 7 9.17 7.37 -25.06
CA ASP A 7 8.27 8.10 -25.95
C ASP A 7 7.94 7.27 -27.22
N PHE A 8 8.93 6.61 -27.80
CA PHE A 8 8.71 5.70 -28.92
C PHE A 8 7.69 4.61 -28.61
N PHE A 9 7.86 3.91 -27.47
CA PHE A 9 6.91 2.87 -27.05
C PHE A 9 5.54 3.44 -26.68
N LYS A 10 5.50 4.57 -25.96
CA LYS A 10 4.25 5.26 -25.62
C LYS A 10 3.47 5.61 -26.88
N THR A 11 4.12 6.24 -27.85
CA THR A 11 3.47 6.67 -29.10
C THR A 11 2.99 5.45 -29.92
N ARG A 12 3.77 4.38 -29.96
CA ARG A 12 3.40 3.16 -30.69
C ARG A 12 2.21 2.44 -30.06
N LEU A 13 2.11 2.41 -28.73
CA LEU A 13 1.07 1.67 -27.99
C LEU A 13 -0.20 2.51 -27.77
N HIS A 14 -0.05 3.79 -27.62
CA HIS A 14 -1.13 4.67 -27.12
C HIS A 14 -1.33 5.94 -27.96
N SER A 15 -0.56 6.14 -29.02
CA SER A 15 -0.56 7.37 -29.82
C SER A 15 -0.28 8.58 -28.92
N ASP A 16 -1.03 9.67 -29.08
CA ASP A 16 -0.88 10.89 -28.26
C ASP A 16 -1.70 10.88 -26.97
N ARG A 17 -2.32 9.72 -26.65
CA ARG A 17 -3.14 9.63 -25.43
C ARG A 17 -2.27 9.70 -24.17
N VAL A 18 -2.76 10.47 -23.21
CA VAL A 18 -2.25 10.52 -21.85
C VAL A 18 -3.34 9.96 -20.92
N PHE A 19 -2.96 9.01 -20.09
CA PHE A 19 -3.88 8.38 -19.15
C PHE A 19 -3.65 8.96 -17.76
N PHE A 20 -4.75 9.22 -17.06
CA PHE A 20 -4.73 9.61 -15.66
C PHE A 20 -5.90 8.96 -14.94
N VAL A 21 -5.81 8.87 -13.63
CA VAL A 21 -6.87 8.34 -12.77
C VAL A 21 -7.32 9.41 -11.77
N LEU A 22 -8.63 9.57 -11.59
CA LEU A 22 -9.19 10.40 -10.52
C LEU A 22 -9.05 9.64 -9.20
N ASN A 23 -7.91 9.84 -8.57
CA ASN A 23 -7.48 9.14 -7.37
C ASN A 23 -7.79 9.96 -6.12
N ARG A 24 -8.14 9.26 -5.04
CA ARG A 24 -8.15 9.80 -3.69
C ARG A 24 -7.14 9.04 -2.83
N TYR A 25 -6.09 9.73 -2.41
CA TYR A 25 -5.13 9.18 -1.46
C TYR A 25 -5.70 9.31 -0.04
N ILE A 26 -5.71 8.22 0.70
CA ILE A 26 -6.35 8.11 2.01
C ILE A 26 -5.41 7.39 2.98
N ASN A 27 -5.24 8.01 4.14
CA ASN A 27 -4.52 7.40 5.25
C ASN A 27 -5.52 7.17 6.39
N PRO A 28 -5.88 5.92 6.70
CA PRO A 28 -6.73 5.62 7.83
C PRO A 28 -6.09 6.03 9.16
N THR A 29 -4.77 5.92 9.27
CA THR A 29 -3.99 6.33 10.43
C THR A 29 -2.53 6.59 10.07
N ASN A 30 -1.86 7.45 10.84
CA ASN A 30 -0.41 7.58 10.85
C ASN A 30 0.23 6.89 12.06
N VAL A 31 -0.57 6.26 12.93
CA VAL A 31 -0.04 5.48 14.06
C VAL A 31 0.69 4.25 13.53
N CYS A 32 1.99 4.14 13.85
CA CYS A 32 2.85 3.09 13.29
C CYS A 32 3.81 2.54 14.34
N VAL A 33 3.92 1.20 14.42
CA VAL A 33 4.91 0.54 15.28
C VAL A 33 6.33 0.69 14.77
N LEU A 34 6.52 0.96 13.47
CA LEU A 34 7.82 1.15 12.86
C LEU A 34 8.38 2.56 13.09
N SER A 35 9.71 2.71 12.95
CA SER A 35 10.42 3.97 13.10
C SER A 35 11.41 4.17 11.94
N CYS A 36 10.87 4.09 10.71
CA CYS A 36 11.68 4.28 9.50
C CYS A 36 12.20 5.71 9.43
N SER A 37 13.52 5.88 9.26
CA SER A 37 14.18 7.21 9.28
C SER A 37 13.77 8.15 8.14
N VAL A 38 13.18 7.61 7.07
CA VAL A 38 12.69 8.40 5.92
C VAL A 38 11.18 8.70 5.99
N CYS A 39 10.51 8.34 7.10
CA CYS A 39 9.06 8.47 7.22
C CYS A 39 8.70 9.57 8.22
N ASP A 40 8.50 10.79 7.73
CA ASP A 40 8.01 11.91 8.54
C ASP A 40 6.51 11.79 8.89
N PHE A 41 5.81 10.87 8.25
CA PHE A 41 4.39 10.66 8.43
C PHE A 41 4.05 9.90 9.71
N ALA A 42 4.86 8.89 10.07
CA ALA A 42 4.58 7.99 11.19
C ALA A 42 4.61 8.71 12.55
N ARG A 43 3.67 8.36 13.41
CA ARG A 43 3.61 8.77 14.82
C ARG A 43 3.44 7.53 15.70
N LYS A 44 3.89 7.61 16.95
CA LYS A 44 3.51 6.61 17.95
C LYS A 44 2.14 6.93 18.49
N LYS A 45 1.45 5.91 18.99
CA LYS A 45 0.13 6.10 19.59
C LYS A 45 0.22 7.08 20.76
N GLY A 46 -0.61 8.11 20.74
CA GLY A 46 -0.63 9.17 21.74
C GLY A 46 0.40 10.29 21.54
N GLU A 47 1.26 10.23 20.52
CA GLU A 47 2.12 11.35 20.14
C GLU A 47 1.31 12.51 19.55
N GLU A 48 1.82 13.73 19.70
CA GLU A 48 1.25 14.91 19.03
C GLU A 48 1.20 14.71 17.51
N GLY A 49 0.06 15.02 16.91
CA GLY A 49 -0.19 14.81 15.48
C GLY A 49 -0.51 13.36 15.09
N ALA A 50 -0.61 12.42 16.05
CA ALA A 50 -1.16 11.09 15.78
C ALA A 50 -2.67 11.19 15.50
N PHE A 51 -3.13 10.43 14.50
CA PHE A 51 -4.56 10.36 14.19
C PHE A 51 -5.00 8.93 13.83
N GLU A 52 -6.26 8.67 14.09
CA GLU A 52 -6.96 7.42 13.79
C GLU A 52 -8.34 7.81 13.21
N ASN A 53 -8.53 7.55 11.92
CA ASN A 53 -9.82 7.80 11.26
C ASN A 53 -10.74 6.60 11.44
N THR A 54 -12.01 6.87 11.70
CA THR A 54 -13.04 5.84 11.64
C THR A 54 -13.31 5.42 10.21
N ILE A 55 -13.99 4.29 10.02
CA ILE A 55 -14.43 3.85 8.68
C ILE A 55 -15.33 4.92 8.05
N GLU A 56 -16.17 5.57 8.84
CA GLU A 56 -17.04 6.65 8.36
C GLU A 56 -16.25 7.87 7.88
N ASP A 57 -15.19 8.26 8.59
CA ASP A 57 -14.29 9.32 8.15
C ASP A 57 -13.66 8.99 6.80
N VAL A 58 -13.18 7.75 6.64
CA VAL A 58 -12.61 7.27 5.38
C VAL A 58 -13.63 7.31 4.25
N LEU A 59 -14.86 6.84 4.47
CA LEU A 59 -15.94 6.90 3.49
C LEU A 59 -16.27 8.34 3.07
N ASN A 60 -16.25 9.28 4.00
CA ASN A 60 -16.49 10.69 3.76
C ASN A 60 -15.38 11.37 2.94
N MET A 61 -14.16 10.82 2.93
CA MET A 61 -13.06 11.28 2.08
C MET A 61 -13.23 10.88 0.61
N ILE A 62 -13.98 9.81 0.32
CA ILE A 62 -14.21 9.31 -1.04
C ILE A 62 -15.39 10.06 -1.66
N LYS A 63 -15.08 11.05 -2.48
CA LYS A 63 -16.09 11.90 -3.13
C LYS A 63 -16.70 11.20 -4.35
N PRO A 64 -17.93 11.57 -4.75
CA PRO A 64 -18.51 11.10 -6.02
C PRO A 64 -17.56 11.34 -7.20
N GLY A 65 -17.44 10.36 -8.08
CA GLY A 65 -16.53 10.40 -9.23
C GLY A 65 -15.09 9.96 -8.94
N THR A 66 -14.73 9.65 -7.68
CA THR A 66 -13.45 9.02 -7.36
C THR A 66 -13.36 7.66 -8.06
N ARG A 67 -12.33 7.48 -8.88
CA ARG A 67 -12.11 6.23 -9.63
C ARG A 67 -11.22 5.23 -8.89
N GLU A 68 -10.32 5.73 -8.06
CA GLU A 68 -9.42 4.90 -7.25
C GLU A 68 -9.30 5.49 -5.84
N ALA A 69 -9.55 4.68 -4.83
CA ALA A 69 -9.17 4.97 -3.45
C ALA A 69 -7.82 4.28 -3.17
N HIS A 70 -6.76 5.08 -3.02
CA HIS A 70 -5.42 4.60 -2.70
C HIS A 70 -5.20 4.71 -1.20
N ILE A 71 -5.22 3.57 -0.52
CA ILE A 71 -5.21 3.48 0.94
C ILE A 71 -3.89 2.90 1.41
N VAL A 72 -3.15 3.66 2.17
CA VAL A 72 -1.96 3.23 2.90
C VAL A 72 -1.93 3.92 4.25
N GLY A 73 -1.37 3.26 5.26
CA GLY A 73 -1.33 3.82 6.60
C GLY A 73 -0.17 3.31 7.44
N GLY A 74 -0.16 3.72 8.70
CA GLY A 74 0.75 3.17 9.69
C GLY A 74 0.40 1.71 10.03
N HIS A 75 1.40 0.94 10.46
CA HIS A 75 1.21 -0.39 11.04
C HIS A 75 0.64 -0.22 12.46
N HIS A 76 -0.69 -0.15 12.55
CA HIS A 76 -1.37 0.16 13.80
C HIS A 76 -1.23 -0.99 14.82
N PRO A 77 -0.83 -0.72 16.08
CA PRO A 77 -0.57 -1.76 17.07
C PRO A 77 -1.82 -2.53 17.52
N ASP A 78 -2.99 -1.88 17.55
CA ASP A 78 -4.16 -2.39 18.24
C ASP A 78 -5.32 -2.78 17.31
N TRP A 79 -5.34 -2.26 16.08
CA TRP A 79 -6.43 -2.60 15.16
C TRP A 79 -6.37 -4.05 14.72
N PRO A 80 -7.43 -4.82 14.92
CA PRO A 80 -7.47 -6.22 14.48
C PRO A 80 -7.57 -6.30 12.95
N PHE A 81 -7.21 -7.45 12.37
CA PHE A 81 -7.28 -7.65 10.92
C PHE A 81 -8.70 -7.43 10.37
N GLU A 82 -9.73 -7.77 11.15
CA GLU A 82 -11.13 -7.58 10.80
C GLU A 82 -11.51 -6.10 10.59
N TYR A 83 -10.76 -5.16 11.20
CA TYR A 83 -10.94 -3.73 10.91
C TYR A 83 -10.62 -3.43 9.43
N PHE A 84 -9.51 -3.98 8.92
CA PHE A 84 -9.08 -3.75 7.55
C PHE A 84 -10.02 -4.43 6.54
N GLU A 85 -10.54 -5.61 6.85
CA GLU A 85 -11.57 -6.25 6.02
C GLU A 85 -12.83 -5.38 5.95
N ARG A 86 -13.37 -4.97 7.11
CA ARG A 86 -14.56 -4.12 7.17
C ARG A 86 -14.35 -2.77 6.47
N LEU A 87 -13.15 -2.20 6.55
CA LEU A 87 -12.81 -0.97 5.84
C LEU A 87 -12.98 -1.17 4.32
N ILE A 88 -12.37 -2.21 3.76
CA ILE A 88 -12.46 -2.52 2.33
C ILE A 88 -13.91 -2.83 1.92
N GLU A 89 -14.61 -3.67 2.67
CA GLU A 89 -16.00 -4.04 2.43
C GLU A 89 -16.93 -2.82 2.47
N SER A 90 -16.75 -1.93 3.45
CA SER A 90 -17.55 -0.71 3.58
C SER A 90 -17.36 0.22 2.38
N ILE A 91 -16.13 0.37 1.89
CA ILE A 91 -15.85 1.17 0.69
C ILE A 91 -16.48 0.52 -0.53
N HIS A 92 -16.29 -0.79 -0.71
CA HIS A 92 -16.82 -1.53 -1.84
C HIS A 92 -18.35 -1.43 -1.92
N ASN A 93 -19.04 -1.59 -0.80
CA ASN A 93 -20.49 -1.51 -0.73
C ASN A 93 -21.04 -0.08 -0.92
N THR A 94 -20.32 0.93 -0.44
CA THR A 94 -20.78 2.34 -0.50
C THR A 94 -20.37 3.03 -1.80
N ARG A 95 -19.29 2.61 -2.43
CA ARG A 95 -18.70 3.19 -3.65
C ARG A 95 -18.28 2.09 -4.63
N PRO A 96 -19.23 1.31 -5.17
CA PRO A 96 -18.92 0.14 -6.00
C PRO A 96 -18.17 0.51 -7.31
N GLU A 97 -18.27 1.77 -7.75
CA GLU A 97 -17.56 2.29 -8.93
C GLU A 97 -16.07 2.62 -8.65
N THR A 98 -15.67 2.66 -7.37
CA THR A 98 -14.32 3.05 -6.96
C THR A 98 -13.43 1.82 -6.85
N GLN A 99 -12.34 1.77 -7.59
CA GLN A 99 -11.32 0.75 -7.41
C GLN A 99 -10.55 0.96 -6.11
N ILE A 100 -10.39 -0.09 -5.33
CA ILE A 100 -9.67 -0.04 -4.07
C ILE A 100 -8.25 -0.57 -4.27
N LYS A 101 -7.27 0.33 -4.10
CA LYS A 101 -5.84 0.01 -4.06
C LYS A 101 -5.37 0.18 -2.62
N ALA A 102 -5.05 -0.91 -1.95
CA ALA A 102 -4.69 -0.86 -0.54
C ALA A 102 -3.64 -1.90 -0.16
N PHE A 103 -2.97 -1.64 0.94
CA PHE A 103 -2.01 -2.51 1.63
C PHE A 103 -0.79 -2.88 0.81
N THR A 104 0.33 -2.33 1.20
CA THR A 104 1.65 -2.69 0.67
C THR A 104 2.06 -4.11 1.12
N ALA A 105 3.07 -4.67 0.50
CA ALA A 105 3.64 -5.94 0.96
C ALA A 105 4.11 -5.88 2.43
N ALA A 106 4.56 -4.71 2.90
CA ALA A 106 4.94 -4.54 4.31
C ALA A 106 3.74 -4.63 5.26
N GLU A 107 2.56 -4.11 4.87
CA GLU A 107 1.33 -4.22 5.66
C GLU A 107 0.82 -5.66 5.67
N ILE A 108 0.86 -6.37 4.55
CA ILE A 108 0.50 -7.80 4.49
C ILE A 108 1.44 -8.64 5.35
N ASP A 109 2.75 -8.39 5.29
CA ASP A 109 3.72 -9.05 6.16
C ASP A 109 3.51 -8.70 7.64
N TYR A 110 3.10 -7.47 7.94
CA TYR A 110 2.74 -7.06 9.29
C TYR A 110 1.55 -7.85 9.82
N PHE A 111 0.53 -8.12 9.01
CA PHE A 111 -0.62 -8.94 9.41
C PHE A 111 -0.19 -10.35 9.83
N TRP A 112 0.71 -10.96 9.07
CA TRP A 112 1.30 -12.24 9.45
C TRP A 112 2.10 -12.15 10.77
N ARG A 113 2.96 -11.17 10.90
CA ARG A 113 3.78 -11.04 12.12
C ARG A 113 2.95 -10.76 13.36
N ARG A 114 1.90 -9.97 13.22
CA ARG A 114 1.08 -9.52 14.36
C ARG A 114 -0.01 -10.52 14.75
N TRP A 115 -0.73 -11.06 13.78
CA TRP A 115 -1.90 -11.91 14.04
C TRP A 115 -1.76 -13.33 13.50
N LYS A 116 -0.60 -13.69 12.94
CA LYS A 116 -0.33 -15.02 12.36
C LYS A 116 -1.29 -15.40 11.22
N ILE A 117 -1.80 -14.39 10.50
CA ILE A 117 -2.61 -14.61 9.32
C ILE A 117 -1.66 -14.68 8.11
N GLU A 118 -1.64 -15.84 7.47
CA GLU A 118 -0.76 -16.05 6.31
C GLU A 118 -1.11 -15.11 5.16
N PRO A 119 -0.13 -14.63 4.37
CA PRO A 119 -0.37 -13.69 3.27
C PRO A 119 -1.42 -14.15 2.27
N VAL A 120 -1.47 -15.46 1.96
CA VAL A 120 -2.49 -16.02 1.06
C VAL A 120 -3.89 -15.92 1.66
N GLU A 121 -4.03 -16.14 2.96
CA GLU A 121 -5.30 -15.99 3.66
C GLU A 121 -5.70 -14.52 3.72
N ALA A 122 -4.80 -13.63 4.16
CA ALA A 122 -5.05 -12.20 4.25
C ALA A 122 -5.51 -11.62 2.89
N LEU A 123 -4.78 -11.91 1.83
CA LEU A 123 -5.09 -11.41 0.48
C LEU A 123 -6.37 -12.01 -0.08
N THR A 124 -6.68 -13.27 0.22
CA THR A 124 -7.94 -13.92 -0.18
C THR A 124 -9.13 -13.24 0.50
N ARG A 125 -9.04 -12.99 1.80
CA ARG A 125 -10.08 -12.32 2.58
C ARG A 125 -10.27 -10.87 2.10
N LEU A 126 -9.19 -10.11 1.93
CA LEU A 126 -9.24 -8.73 1.43
C LEU A 126 -9.78 -8.65 0.00
N LYS A 127 -9.42 -9.58 -0.89
CA LYS A 127 -9.99 -9.66 -2.24
C LYS A 127 -11.49 -9.91 -2.19
N LYS A 128 -11.93 -10.83 -1.34
CA LYS A 128 -13.36 -11.11 -1.13
C LYS A 128 -14.11 -9.88 -0.60
N ALA A 129 -13.47 -9.08 0.25
CA ALA A 129 -14.02 -7.82 0.74
C ALA A 129 -14.09 -6.70 -0.33
N GLY A 130 -13.37 -6.83 -1.46
CA GLY A 130 -13.40 -5.87 -2.57
C GLY A 130 -12.06 -5.23 -2.91
N LEU A 131 -10.92 -5.75 -2.42
CA LEU A 131 -9.60 -5.26 -2.80
C LEU A 131 -9.33 -5.55 -4.28
N HIS A 132 -8.94 -4.52 -5.06
CA HIS A 132 -8.65 -4.63 -6.49
C HIS A 132 -7.15 -4.72 -6.80
N SER A 133 -6.34 -3.97 -6.08
CA SER A 133 -4.90 -3.90 -6.34
C SER A 133 -4.11 -3.49 -5.11
N MET A 134 -2.79 -3.73 -5.15
CA MET A 134 -1.85 -3.36 -4.10
C MET A 134 -0.88 -2.29 -4.58
N PRO A 135 -0.53 -1.28 -3.77
CA PRO A 135 0.56 -0.36 -4.04
C PRO A 135 1.93 -1.05 -3.90
N GLY A 136 2.96 -0.47 -4.53
CA GLY A 136 4.27 -1.12 -4.68
C GLY A 136 5.27 -0.89 -3.55
N GLY A 137 4.91 -0.16 -2.51
CA GLY A 137 5.81 0.14 -1.39
C GLY A 137 6.10 -1.06 -0.49
N GLY A 138 6.95 -0.83 0.49
CA GLY A 138 7.16 -1.77 1.61
C GLY A 138 8.55 -2.38 1.72
N ALA A 139 9.27 -2.63 0.64
CA ALA A 139 10.68 -3.01 0.69
C ALA A 139 11.63 -1.80 0.57
N GLU A 140 11.16 -0.74 -0.08
CA GLU A 140 11.85 0.50 -0.38
C GLU A 140 13.10 0.28 -1.25
N ILE A 141 14.08 -0.47 -0.77
CA ILE A 141 15.27 -0.89 -1.49
C ILE A 141 15.70 -2.29 -1.04
N PHE A 142 16.22 -3.10 -1.96
CA PHE A 142 16.56 -4.51 -1.66
C PHE A 142 17.94 -4.71 -1.04
N SER A 143 18.75 -3.66 -0.96
CA SER A 143 20.06 -3.72 -0.29
C SER A 143 19.89 -3.86 1.22
N ARG A 144 20.31 -5.00 1.78
CA ARG A 144 20.30 -5.23 3.24
C ARG A 144 21.13 -4.20 4.02
N ARG A 145 22.24 -3.72 3.43
CA ARG A 145 23.06 -2.65 4.02
C ARG A 145 22.24 -1.38 4.19
N LEU A 146 21.53 -0.97 3.14
CA LEU A 146 20.73 0.26 3.14
C LEU A 146 19.49 0.11 4.02
N GLN A 147 18.83 -1.04 4.01
CA GLN A 147 17.68 -1.31 4.90
C GLN A 147 18.07 -1.16 6.38
N LYS A 148 19.27 -1.63 6.76
CA LYS A 148 19.79 -1.45 8.14
C LYS A 148 20.09 0.02 8.43
N LEU A 149 20.78 0.71 7.50
CA LEU A 149 21.18 2.12 7.67
C LEU A 149 19.96 3.05 7.77
N LEU A 150 18.90 2.76 7.02
CA LEU A 150 17.67 3.56 6.98
C LEU A 150 16.61 3.08 7.99
N HIS A 151 16.99 2.20 8.92
CA HIS A 151 16.09 1.69 9.95
C HIS A 151 14.77 1.06 9.41
N PHE A 152 14.85 0.38 8.26
CA PHE A 152 13.73 -0.40 7.71
C PHE A 152 13.56 -1.75 8.41
N THR A 153 14.11 -1.91 9.60
CA THR A 153 13.92 -3.10 10.43
C THR A 153 12.44 -3.30 10.75
N GLY A 154 11.94 -4.49 10.46
CA GLY A 154 10.51 -4.78 10.63
C GLY A 154 9.67 -4.60 9.37
N LYS A 155 10.24 -4.20 8.23
CA LYS A 155 9.63 -4.32 6.91
C LYS A 155 9.97 -5.66 6.26
N ALA A 156 9.19 -6.05 5.25
CA ALA A 156 9.49 -7.18 4.40
C ALA A 156 10.86 -7.00 3.72
N ASP A 157 11.70 -8.01 3.72
CA ASP A 157 12.89 -8.03 2.88
C ASP A 157 12.52 -8.32 1.41
N ALA A 158 13.52 -8.37 0.53
CA ALA A 158 13.30 -8.57 -0.90
C ALA A 158 12.55 -9.88 -1.20
N ASP A 159 12.95 -10.98 -0.56
CA ASP A 159 12.38 -12.30 -0.80
C ASP A 159 10.90 -12.33 -0.34
N ARG A 160 10.63 -11.81 0.84
CA ARG A 160 9.28 -11.72 1.40
C ARG A 160 8.39 -10.77 0.60
N TRP A 161 8.94 -9.64 0.13
CA TRP A 161 8.22 -8.72 -0.75
C TRP A 161 7.82 -9.39 -2.07
N CYS A 162 8.77 -10.10 -2.71
CA CYS A 162 8.51 -10.83 -3.95
C CYS A 162 7.49 -11.96 -3.75
N GLU A 163 7.59 -12.72 -2.63
CA GLU A 163 6.65 -13.77 -2.27
C GLU A 163 5.22 -13.23 -2.16
N ILE A 164 5.03 -12.15 -1.40
CA ILE A 164 3.69 -11.54 -1.21
C ILE A 164 3.11 -11.05 -2.53
N HIS A 165 3.93 -10.39 -3.38
CA HIS A 165 3.49 -9.98 -4.71
C HIS A 165 3.15 -11.18 -5.61
N GLY A 166 3.94 -12.27 -5.54
CA GLY A 166 3.65 -13.52 -6.25
C GLY A 166 2.31 -14.14 -5.83
N ILE A 167 2.02 -14.15 -4.53
CA ILE A 167 0.72 -14.60 -3.98
C ILE A 167 -0.41 -13.70 -4.51
N ALA A 168 -0.24 -12.37 -4.46
CA ALA A 168 -1.23 -11.42 -4.97
C ALA A 168 -1.54 -11.69 -6.45
N HIS A 169 -0.50 -11.91 -7.28
CA HIS A 169 -0.67 -12.22 -8.70
C HIS A 169 -1.39 -13.56 -8.93
N SER A 170 -1.08 -14.60 -8.16
CA SER A 170 -1.76 -15.88 -8.25
C SER A 170 -3.26 -15.79 -7.91
N LEU A 171 -3.62 -14.84 -7.06
CA LEU A 171 -5.00 -14.50 -6.73
C LEU A 171 -5.64 -13.53 -7.74
N GLY A 172 -4.91 -13.07 -8.77
CA GLY A 172 -5.39 -12.09 -9.75
C GLY A 172 -5.49 -10.65 -9.21
N ILE A 173 -4.82 -10.34 -8.10
CA ILE A 173 -4.69 -8.98 -7.57
C ILE A 173 -3.52 -8.29 -8.28
N LYS A 174 -3.77 -7.18 -8.94
CA LYS A 174 -2.73 -6.39 -9.61
C LYS A 174 -1.88 -5.64 -8.60
N THR A 175 -0.60 -5.47 -8.90
CA THR A 175 0.32 -4.75 -8.03
C THR A 175 1.14 -3.72 -8.78
N ASN A 176 1.68 -2.73 -8.05
CA ASN A 176 2.76 -1.87 -8.53
C ASN A 176 4.08 -2.30 -7.89
N ALA A 177 5.18 -1.79 -8.41
CA ALA A 177 6.49 -1.85 -7.79
C ALA A 177 7.04 -0.43 -7.65
N THR A 178 7.59 -0.12 -6.48
CA THR A 178 8.27 1.16 -6.22
C THR A 178 9.65 0.90 -5.66
N MET A 179 10.57 1.83 -5.87
CA MET A 179 11.90 1.81 -5.31
C MET A 179 12.23 3.21 -4.77
N LEU A 180 12.73 3.27 -3.55
CA LEU A 180 13.28 4.48 -2.97
C LEU A 180 14.80 4.51 -3.21
N TYR A 181 15.29 5.56 -3.86
CA TYR A 181 16.69 5.72 -4.23
C TYR A 181 17.11 7.19 -4.20
N GLY A 182 18.43 7.46 -4.27
CA GLY A 182 18.98 8.79 -4.37
C GLY A 182 19.32 9.41 -3.01
N HIS A 183 19.63 8.61 -1.99
CA HIS A 183 19.98 9.09 -0.65
C HIS A 183 21.40 8.69 -0.20
N VAL A 184 21.69 7.41 0.05
CA VAL A 184 22.97 6.94 0.62
C VAL A 184 23.56 5.73 -0.11
N GLU A 185 23.08 5.46 -1.31
CA GLU A 185 23.64 4.45 -2.20
C GLU A 185 24.99 4.89 -2.75
N THR A 186 25.83 3.92 -3.10
CA THR A 186 27.08 4.14 -3.84
C THR A 186 26.85 3.86 -5.32
#